data_c446a8156ae390658f48e6cd5854866a
#
_entry.id   c446a8156ae390658f48e6cd5854866a
#
_cell.length_a   1.000
_cell.length_b   1.000
_cell.length_c   1.000
_cell.angle_alpha   90.00
_cell.angle_beta   90.00
_cell.angle_gamma   90.00
#
_symmetry.space_group_name_H-M   'P 1'
#
loop_
_entity.id
_entity.type
_entity.pdbx_description
1 polymer ?
#
loop_
_entity_poly.entity_id
_entity_poly.type
_entity_poly.pdbx_seq_one_letter_code
_entity_poly.pdbx_strand_id
1 'polypeptide(L)'
;MKTGIKGWRLDVADELPSFFIESLKYKCKNIDSESIIIGEVWEDASNKVSYGQRREYFNGKQLDSAMNYPLRTYLLNFYNGSIDSETLCKYMNSLRENYPKENYFASFNLLGSHDVKRIKTSVKDIVKDFNLEPQYLEPATTRVLKSLSLIQFTLPGVPVIYYGDEVGVEGGKDPDNRRTYPWGKEDQNLLNWYKKISFLRSSSKVLKKGEIKFFSPHPDVFAYIRFFPNERDFIGVLTNRNPNKSKIFKINLKEFLGKFSNNIATDIYRWNDPLIVPIDSSTNFPIKIPPLKTLLFSSKSV
;
A
#
# COMPACT_ATOMS: atom_id res chain seq x y z
N MET A 1 -9.09 -16.62 22.93
CA MET A 1 -7.96 -16.02 23.66
C MET A 1 -7.25 -17.07 24.56
N LYS A 2 -7.95 -17.84 25.40
CA LYS A 2 -7.32 -18.93 26.21
C LYS A 2 -6.60 -20.00 25.35
N THR A 3 -6.96 -20.13 24.08
CA THR A 3 -6.35 -21.03 23.09
C THR A 3 -5.14 -20.45 22.35
N GLY A 4 -4.64 -19.27 22.75
CA GLY A 4 -3.50 -18.59 22.12
C GLY A 4 -3.86 -17.65 20.96
N ILE A 5 -5.14 -17.48 20.63
CA ILE A 5 -5.59 -16.50 19.61
C ILE A 5 -5.25 -15.09 20.09
N LYS A 6 -4.62 -14.30 19.20
CA LYS A 6 -4.15 -12.93 19.51
C LYS A 6 -5.07 -11.82 19.01
N GLY A 7 -6.16 -12.15 18.31
CA GLY A 7 -7.10 -11.16 17.80
C GLY A 7 -8.22 -11.76 16.99
N TRP A 8 -9.12 -10.88 16.54
CA TRP A 8 -10.31 -11.24 15.77
C TRP A 8 -10.50 -10.29 14.59
N ARG A 9 -10.86 -10.83 13.45
CA ARG A 9 -11.44 -10.07 12.35
C ARG A 9 -12.95 -10.23 12.41
N LEU A 10 -13.64 -9.10 12.52
CA LEU A 10 -15.09 -9.04 12.56
C LEU A 10 -15.62 -8.91 11.13
N ASP A 11 -16.40 -9.90 10.75
CA ASP A 11 -17.12 -9.91 9.49
C ASP A 11 -18.21 -8.85 9.52
N VAL A 12 -18.41 -8.15 8.41
CA VAL A 12 -19.46 -7.14 8.22
C VAL A 12 -19.61 -6.24 9.45
N ALA A 13 -18.52 -5.55 9.85
CA ALA A 13 -18.51 -4.77 11.08
C ALA A 13 -19.62 -3.70 11.13
N ASP A 14 -20.10 -3.24 9.98
CA ASP A 14 -21.18 -2.27 9.85
C ASP A 14 -22.55 -2.82 10.32
N GLU A 15 -22.74 -4.13 10.29
CA GLU A 15 -23.96 -4.82 10.74
C GLU A 15 -23.95 -5.12 12.25
N LEU A 16 -22.78 -5.01 12.90
CA LEU A 16 -22.62 -5.31 14.32
C LEU A 16 -22.99 -4.08 15.19
N PRO A 17 -23.78 -4.25 16.24
CA PRO A 17 -24.06 -3.17 17.18
C PRO A 17 -22.76 -2.68 17.87
N SER A 18 -22.64 -1.37 18.08
CA SER A 18 -21.44 -0.77 18.72
C SER A 18 -21.14 -1.38 20.10
N PHE A 19 -22.16 -1.61 20.93
CA PHE A 19 -21.99 -2.21 22.25
C PHE A 19 -21.40 -3.64 22.18
N PHE A 20 -21.71 -4.39 21.13
CA PHE A 20 -21.14 -5.73 20.92
C PHE A 20 -19.64 -5.64 20.67
N ILE A 21 -19.22 -4.76 19.74
CA ILE A 21 -17.80 -4.56 19.40
C ILE A 21 -17.02 -4.07 20.63
N GLU A 22 -17.59 -3.13 21.38
CA GLU A 22 -17.00 -2.61 22.63
C GLU A 22 -16.83 -3.69 23.69
N SER A 23 -17.89 -4.49 23.92
CA SER A 23 -17.85 -5.60 24.86
C SER A 23 -16.83 -6.67 24.47
N LEU A 24 -16.74 -6.98 23.17
CA LEU A 24 -15.76 -7.92 22.66
C LEU A 24 -14.33 -7.40 22.88
N LYS A 25 -14.07 -6.15 22.48
CA LYS A 25 -12.75 -5.53 22.68
C LYS A 25 -12.35 -5.50 24.14
N TYR A 26 -13.25 -5.05 25.01
CA TYR A 26 -13.01 -5.02 26.46
C TYR A 26 -12.62 -6.41 26.98
N LYS A 27 -13.38 -7.44 26.65
CA LYS A 27 -13.08 -8.82 27.07
C LYS A 27 -11.77 -9.34 26.52
N CYS A 28 -11.47 -9.07 25.24
CA CYS A 28 -10.21 -9.48 24.61
C CYS A 28 -9.00 -8.81 25.29
N LYS A 29 -9.07 -7.48 25.47
CA LYS A 29 -7.99 -6.70 26.10
C LYS A 29 -7.75 -7.07 27.57
N ASN A 30 -8.79 -7.48 28.31
CA ASN A 30 -8.64 -7.98 29.69
C ASN A 30 -7.94 -9.34 29.76
N ILE A 31 -8.02 -10.16 28.70
CA ILE A 31 -7.32 -11.46 28.65
C ILE A 31 -5.89 -11.26 28.11
N ASP A 32 -5.72 -10.41 27.11
CA ASP A 32 -4.45 -10.08 26.48
C ASP A 32 -4.50 -8.63 25.97
N SER A 33 -3.77 -7.75 26.64
CA SER A 33 -3.71 -6.32 26.29
C SER A 33 -3.20 -6.07 24.86
N GLU A 34 -2.39 -6.99 24.32
CA GLU A 34 -1.83 -6.94 22.97
C GLU A 34 -2.78 -7.52 21.91
N SER A 35 -3.96 -8.01 22.28
CA SER A 35 -4.93 -8.53 21.32
C SER A 35 -5.41 -7.44 20.35
N ILE A 36 -5.76 -7.84 19.12
CA ILE A 36 -6.16 -6.90 18.06
C ILE A 36 -7.58 -7.22 17.59
N ILE A 37 -8.42 -6.20 17.45
CA ILE A 37 -9.76 -6.29 16.86
C ILE A 37 -9.75 -5.55 15.55
N ILE A 38 -9.99 -6.29 14.45
CA ILE A 38 -9.99 -5.77 13.08
C ILE A 38 -11.42 -5.82 12.56
N GLY A 39 -11.90 -4.72 11.98
CA GLY A 39 -13.21 -4.68 11.34
C GLY A 39 -13.13 -4.78 9.83
N GLU A 40 -14.06 -5.51 9.23
CA GLU A 40 -14.35 -5.35 7.83
C GLU A 40 -15.22 -4.13 7.64
N VAL A 41 -14.63 -3.08 7.04
CA VAL A 41 -15.30 -1.83 6.68
C VAL A 41 -14.84 -1.48 5.26
N TRP A 42 -15.81 -1.31 4.35
CA TRP A 42 -15.51 -1.15 2.92
C TRP A 42 -15.15 0.28 2.51
N GLU A 43 -15.54 1.26 3.32
CA GLU A 43 -15.28 2.68 3.09
C GLU A 43 -14.29 3.23 4.12
N ASP A 44 -14.20 4.56 4.19
CA ASP A 44 -13.43 5.25 5.24
C ASP A 44 -14.04 4.98 6.61
N ALA A 45 -13.34 4.19 7.44
CA ALA A 45 -13.82 3.78 8.76
C ALA A 45 -13.90 4.93 9.77
N SER A 46 -13.29 6.09 9.50
CA SER A 46 -13.33 7.26 10.39
C SER A 46 -14.64 8.05 10.31
N ASN A 47 -15.34 7.94 9.19
CA ASN A 47 -16.54 8.71 8.91
C ASN A 47 -17.73 7.87 8.42
N LYS A 48 -17.63 6.56 8.52
CA LYS A 48 -18.68 5.63 8.11
C LYS A 48 -20.00 5.94 8.76
N VAL A 49 -21.06 6.01 7.95
CA VAL A 49 -22.45 6.05 8.39
C VAL A 49 -23.11 4.73 8.02
N SER A 50 -23.71 4.06 9.00
CA SER A 50 -24.47 2.82 8.82
C SER A 50 -25.76 2.91 9.61
N TYR A 51 -26.88 2.54 9.00
CA TYR A 51 -28.23 2.64 9.60
C TYR A 51 -28.57 4.03 10.15
N GLY A 52 -28.14 5.09 9.44
CA GLY A 52 -28.39 6.48 9.82
C GLY A 52 -27.54 6.97 11.02
N GLN A 53 -26.61 6.16 11.51
CA GLN A 53 -25.74 6.52 12.62
C GLN A 53 -24.28 6.55 12.17
N ARG A 54 -23.52 7.59 12.57
CA ARG A 54 -22.09 7.64 12.40
C ARG A 54 -21.42 6.61 13.29
N ARG A 55 -20.59 5.78 12.69
CA ARG A 55 -19.82 4.76 13.42
C ARG A 55 -18.57 5.38 14.04
N GLU A 56 -18.26 4.97 15.26
CA GLU A 56 -17.14 5.48 16.04
C GLU A 56 -16.04 4.41 16.20
N TYR A 57 -15.69 3.75 15.12
CA TYR A 57 -14.78 2.59 15.14
C TYR A 57 -13.44 2.86 15.80
N PHE A 58 -12.91 4.08 15.65
CA PHE A 58 -11.58 4.47 16.13
C PHE A 58 -11.60 5.39 17.35
N ASN A 59 -12.68 5.36 18.15
CA ASN A 59 -12.78 6.11 19.41
C ASN A 59 -11.97 5.49 20.58
N GLY A 60 -11.17 4.46 20.30
CA GLY A 60 -10.40 3.72 21.30
C GLY A 60 -11.15 2.53 21.93
N LYS A 61 -12.48 2.46 21.81
CA LYS A 61 -13.31 1.43 22.44
C LYS A 61 -13.74 0.29 21.52
N GLN A 62 -13.65 0.45 20.19
CA GLN A 62 -14.16 -0.50 19.23
C GLN A 62 -13.02 -1.22 18.47
N LEU A 63 -12.62 -0.73 17.33
CA LEU A 63 -11.62 -1.40 16.49
C LEU A 63 -10.21 -0.89 16.76
N ASP A 64 -9.22 -1.77 16.62
CA ASP A 64 -7.81 -1.39 16.57
C ASP A 64 -7.38 -1.14 15.11
N SER A 65 -8.03 -1.81 14.16
CA SER A 65 -7.73 -1.73 12.73
C SER A 65 -8.99 -1.97 11.89
N ALA A 66 -8.93 -1.55 10.63
CA ALA A 66 -9.92 -1.88 9.61
C ALA A 66 -9.24 -2.41 8.34
N MET A 67 -9.97 -3.22 7.58
CA MET A 67 -9.54 -3.66 6.25
C MET A 67 -9.60 -2.47 5.29
N ASN A 68 -8.45 -2.12 4.69
CA ASN A 68 -8.30 -0.91 3.88
C ASN A 68 -8.73 -1.14 2.41
N TYR A 69 -10.02 -1.41 2.19
CA TYR A 69 -10.61 -1.49 0.85
C TYR A 69 -10.47 -0.19 0.05
N PRO A 70 -10.57 1.02 0.66
CA PRO A 70 -10.34 2.27 -0.05
C PRO A 70 -8.98 2.32 -0.75
N LEU A 71 -7.90 1.85 -0.13
CA LEU A 71 -6.58 1.80 -0.75
C LEU A 71 -6.60 1.03 -2.08
N ARG A 72 -7.19 -0.17 -2.08
CA ARG A 72 -7.33 -0.98 -3.30
C ARG A 72 -8.08 -0.23 -4.39
N THR A 73 -9.20 0.37 -4.04
CA THR A 73 -10.07 1.09 -4.98
C THR A 73 -9.33 2.28 -5.61
N TYR A 74 -8.66 3.09 -4.80
CA TYR A 74 -7.94 4.27 -5.29
C TYR A 74 -6.72 3.91 -6.13
N LEU A 75 -6.00 2.87 -5.78
CA LEU A 75 -4.87 2.39 -6.58
C LEU A 75 -5.33 1.87 -7.94
N LEU A 76 -6.40 1.09 -8.00
CA LEU A 76 -6.96 0.62 -9.27
C LEU A 76 -7.50 1.78 -10.12
N ASN A 77 -8.18 2.76 -9.50
CA ASN A 77 -8.67 3.96 -10.18
C ASN A 77 -7.53 4.85 -10.70
N PHE A 78 -6.41 4.89 -10.01
CA PHE A 78 -5.22 5.56 -10.53
C PHE A 78 -4.68 4.84 -11.77
N TYR A 79 -4.54 3.52 -11.74
CA TYR A 79 -4.01 2.77 -12.89
C TYR A 79 -4.94 2.73 -14.09
N ASN A 80 -6.26 2.73 -13.90
CA ASN A 80 -7.22 2.77 -15.02
C ASN A 80 -7.48 4.19 -15.56
N GLY A 81 -6.89 5.22 -14.95
CA GLY A 81 -7.00 6.61 -15.39
C GLY A 81 -8.22 7.36 -14.88
N SER A 82 -9.09 6.76 -14.07
CA SER A 82 -10.27 7.44 -13.50
C SER A 82 -9.92 8.57 -12.55
N ILE A 83 -8.77 8.50 -11.89
CA ILE A 83 -8.22 9.57 -11.08
C ILE A 83 -6.75 9.82 -11.45
N ASP A 84 -6.27 11.03 -11.26
CA ASP A 84 -4.87 11.40 -11.37
C ASP A 84 -4.10 11.22 -10.05
N SER A 85 -2.80 11.45 -10.08
CA SER A 85 -1.96 11.31 -8.89
C SER A 85 -2.24 12.37 -7.83
N GLU A 86 -2.71 13.57 -8.21
CA GLU A 86 -3.08 14.60 -7.25
C GLU A 86 -4.30 14.17 -6.44
N THR A 87 -5.32 13.65 -7.13
CA THR A 87 -6.52 13.10 -6.50
C THR A 87 -6.15 11.92 -5.59
N LEU A 88 -5.26 11.02 -6.05
CA LEU A 88 -4.78 9.93 -5.21
C LEU A 88 -4.06 10.44 -3.95
N CYS A 89 -3.20 11.47 -4.08
CA CYS A 89 -2.54 12.09 -2.93
C CYS A 89 -3.54 12.70 -1.94
N LYS A 90 -4.60 13.37 -2.42
CA LYS A 90 -5.66 13.92 -1.57
C LYS A 90 -6.34 12.82 -0.76
N TYR A 91 -6.68 11.69 -1.38
CA TYR A 91 -7.25 10.54 -0.68
C TYR A 91 -6.31 9.96 0.38
N MET A 92 -5.03 9.75 0.03
CA MET A 92 -4.06 9.20 0.97
C MET A 92 -3.83 10.13 2.17
N ASN A 93 -3.82 11.45 1.93
CA ASN A 93 -3.73 12.44 3.01
C ASN A 93 -5.00 12.46 3.86
N SER A 94 -6.19 12.39 3.26
CA SER A 94 -7.45 12.33 3.98
C SER A 94 -7.50 11.15 4.96
N LEU A 95 -7.14 9.94 4.52
CA LEU A 95 -7.07 8.78 5.42
C LEU A 95 -6.06 9.00 6.57
N ARG A 96 -4.88 9.57 6.25
CA ARG A 96 -3.85 9.85 7.25
C ARG A 96 -4.31 10.89 8.29
N GLU A 97 -5.08 11.89 7.87
CA GLU A 97 -5.57 12.98 8.72
C GLU A 97 -6.80 12.56 9.55
N ASN A 98 -7.66 11.71 8.98
CA ASN A 98 -8.90 11.28 9.60
C ASN A 98 -8.71 10.14 10.62
N TYR A 99 -7.71 9.29 10.42
CA TYR A 99 -7.46 8.15 11.33
C TYR A 99 -6.55 8.57 12.48
N PRO A 100 -6.85 8.16 13.73
CA PRO A 100 -5.84 8.19 14.76
C PRO A 100 -4.56 7.48 14.30
N LYS A 101 -3.40 7.99 14.71
CA LYS A 101 -2.11 7.54 14.19
C LYS A 101 -1.92 6.03 14.31
N GLU A 102 -2.27 5.47 15.45
CA GLU A 102 -2.16 4.03 15.75
C GLU A 102 -3.02 3.20 14.79
N ASN A 103 -4.28 3.63 14.56
CA ASN A 103 -5.21 2.94 13.65
C ASN A 103 -4.75 3.05 12.19
N TYR A 104 -4.19 4.21 11.79
CA TYR A 104 -3.63 4.40 10.45
C TYR A 104 -2.45 3.46 10.20
N PHE A 105 -1.53 3.33 11.17
CA PHE A 105 -0.39 2.43 11.07
C PHE A 105 -0.75 0.94 11.26
N ALA A 106 -1.92 0.65 11.80
CA ALA A 106 -2.46 -0.69 11.93
C ALA A 106 -3.41 -1.10 10.78
N SER A 107 -3.76 -0.18 9.85
CA SER A 107 -4.69 -0.46 8.75
C SER A 107 -4.25 -1.66 7.92
N PHE A 108 -5.18 -2.58 7.59
CA PHE A 108 -4.91 -3.75 6.79
C PHE A 108 -4.95 -3.40 5.29
N ASN A 109 -3.79 -3.11 4.73
CA ASN A 109 -3.62 -2.77 3.33
C ASN A 109 -3.76 -4.02 2.45
N LEU A 110 -4.88 -4.18 1.78
CA LEU A 110 -5.18 -5.31 0.91
C LEU A 110 -5.23 -4.89 -0.57
N LEU A 111 -4.86 -5.81 -1.46
CA LEU A 111 -5.10 -5.73 -2.90
C LEU A 111 -6.12 -6.78 -3.37
N GLY A 112 -6.26 -7.86 -2.63
CA GLY A 112 -7.23 -8.93 -2.85
C GLY A 112 -7.89 -9.38 -1.56
N SER A 113 -9.09 -9.93 -1.67
CA SER A 113 -9.80 -10.65 -0.61
C SER A 113 -10.75 -11.66 -1.23
N HIS A 114 -11.41 -12.44 -0.38
CA HIS A 114 -12.44 -13.40 -0.81
C HIS A 114 -13.74 -12.73 -1.30
N ASP A 115 -13.88 -11.41 -1.13
CA ASP A 115 -15.09 -10.65 -1.50
C ASP A 115 -14.92 -9.81 -2.78
N VAL A 116 -13.70 -9.74 -3.30
CA VAL A 116 -13.42 -8.94 -4.50
C VAL A 116 -12.73 -9.76 -5.59
N LYS A 117 -12.88 -9.34 -6.84
CA LYS A 117 -12.14 -9.90 -7.97
C LYS A 117 -10.64 -9.95 -7.66
N ARG A 118 -9.99 -11.06 -8.01
CA ARG A 118 -8.53 -11.23 -7.87
C ARG A 118 -7.76 -10.07 -8.46
N ILE A 119 -6.69 -9.66 -7.80
CA ILE A 119 -5.92 -8.49 -8.23
C ILE A 119 -5.34 -8.67 -9.64
N LYS A 120 -4.85 -9.86 -9.99
CA LYS A 120 -4.33 -10.11 -11.35
C LYS A 120 -5.43 -9.95 -12.40
N THR A 121 -6.63 -10.45 -12.14
CA THR A 121 -7.77 -10.30 -13.06
C THR A 121 -8.17 -8.82 -13.21
N SER A 122 -8.23 -8.07 -12.10
CA SER A 122 -8.52 -6.62 -12.14
C SER A 122 -7.47 -5.84 -12.94
N VAL A 123 -6.20 -6.17 -12.77
CA VAL A 123 -5.10 -5.54 -13.52
C VAL A 123 -5.14 -5.91 -15.00
N LYS A 124 -5.45 -7.17 -15.35
CA LYS A 124 -5.62 -7.58 -16.75
C LYS A 124 -6.73 -6.78 -17.44
N ASP A 125 -7.84 -6.54 -16.74
CA ASP A 125 -8.93 -5.73 -17.31
C ASP A 125 -8.47 -4.30 -17.58
N ILE A 126 -7.72 -3.68 -16.65
CA ILE A 126 -7.13 -2.34 -16.85
C ILE A 126 -6.13 -2.32 -18.02
N VAL A 127 -5.27 -3.32 -18.10
CA VAL A 127 -4.20 -3.37 -19.12
C VAL A 127 -4.75 -3.57 -20.54
N LYS A 128 -5.89 -4.22 -20.71
CA LYS A 128 -6.60 -4.32 -22.00
C LYS A 128 -6.91 -2.95 -22.60
N ASP A 129 -7.19 -1.96 -21.77
CA ASP A 129 -7.53 -0.60 -22.20
C ASP A 129 -6.30 0.26 -22.55
N PHE A 130 -5.08 -0.28 -22.39
CA PHE A 130 -3.85 0.45 -22.70
C PHE A 130 -3.49 0.50 -24.19
N ASN A 131 -4.28 -0.15 -25.06
CA ASN A 131 -4.03 -0.25 -26.51
C ASN A 131 -2.62 -0.75 -26.84
N LEU A 132 -2.15 -1.74 -26.09
CA LEU A 132 -0.88 -2.43 -26.32
C LEU A 132 -1.08 -3.61 -27.28
N GLU A 133 -0.04 -3.93 -28.04
CA GLU A 133 -0.04 -5.16 -28.84
C GLU A 133 -0.11 -6.41 -27.94
N PRO A 134 -0.74 -7.52 -28.39
CA PRO A 134 -1.03 -8.69 -27.55
C PRO A 134 0.17 -9.24 -26.78
N GLN A 135 1.37 -9.24 -27.36
CA GLN A 135 2.60 -9.74 -26.74
C GLN A 135 3.06 -8.87 -25.54
N TYR A 136 2.58 -7.65 -25.40
CA TYR A 136 2.93 -6.74 -24.29
C TYR A 136 1.92 -6.75 -23.15
N LEU A 137 0.75 -7.39 -23.29
CA LEU A 137 -0.31 -7.36 -22.29
C LEU A 137 0.12 -8.07 -20.98
N GLU A 138 0.66 -9.30 -21.05
CA GLU A 138 1.09 -10.02 -19.85
C GLU A 138 2.32 -9.37 -19.18
N PRO A 139 3.35 -8.92 -19.93
CA PRO A 139 4.42 -8.11 -19.36
C PRO A 139 3.93 -6.82 -18.66
N ALA A 140 2.95 -6.11 -19.22
CA ALA A 140 2.36 -4.93 -18.64
C ALA A 140 1.59 -5.28 -17.36
N THR A 141 0.77 -6.33 -17.39
CA THR A 141 0.06 -6.87 -16.22
C THR A 141 1.03 -7.15 -15.08
N THR A 142 2.11 -7.86 -15.36
CA THR A 142 3.14 -8.19 -14.36
C THR A 142 3.80 -6.93 -13.77
N ARG A 143 4.09 -5.91 -14.60
CA ARG A 143 4.66 -4.63 -14.12
C ARG A 143 3.70 -3.91 -13.19
N VAL A 144 2.42 -3.82 -13.55
CA VAL A 144 1.40 -3.17 -12.71
C VAL A 144 1.21 -3.93 -11.40
N LEU A 145 1.14 -5.27 -11.42
CA LEU A 145 1.06 -6.09 -10.21
C LEU A 145 2.24 -5.85 -9.26
N LYS A 146 3.47 -5.83 -9.81
CA LYS A 146 4.67 -5.53 -9.03
C LYS A 146 4.66 -4.11 -8.46
N SER A 147 4.15 -3.15 -9.21
CA SER A 147 4.02 -1.77 -8.74
C SER A 147 2.99 -1.65 -7.62
N LEU A 148 1.80 -2.22 -7.78
CA LEU A 148 0.73 -2.22 -6.76
C LEU A 148 1.19 -2.89 -5.47
N SER A 149 1.80 -4.07 -5.56
CA SER A 149 2.29 -4.78 -4.39
C SER A 149 3.45 -4.04 -3.70
N LEU A 150 4.36 -3.40 -4.45
CA LEU A 150 5.39 -2.56 -3.84
C LEU A 150 4.79 -1.39 -3.07
N ILE A 151 3.79 -0.71 -3.63
CA ILE A 151 3.07 0.36 -2.94
C ILE A 151 2.40 -0.20 -1.67
N GLN A 152 1.68 -1.32 -1.76
CA GLN A 152 1.05 -1.98 -0.61
C GLN A 152 2.03 -2.23 0.54
N PHE A 153 3.24 -2.73 0.23
CA PHE A 153 4.25 -3.11 1.22
C PHE A 153 5.06 -1.93 1.76
N THR A 154 5.03 -0.78 1.09
CA THR A 154 5.82 0.39 1.50
C THR A 154 5.01 1.52 2.11
N LEU A 155 3.69 1.53 1.95
CA LEU A 155 2.79 2.44 2.67
C LEU A 155 2.73 2.14 4.18
N PRO A 156 2.33 3.10 5.04
CA PRO A 156 1.92 2.81 6.41
C PRO A 156 0.77 1.80 6.44
N GLY A 157 0.69 1.03 7.50
CA GLY A 157 -0.28 -0.07 7.65
C GLY A 157 0.39 -1.44 7.54
N VAL A 158 -0.40 -2.48 7.57
CA VAL A 158 0.02 -3.88 7.51
C VAL A 158 -0.33 -4.44 6.13
N PRO A 159 0.64 -4.83 5.29
CA PRO A 159 0.33 -5.45 4.00
C PRO A 159 -0.32 -6.82 4.22
N VAL A 160 -1.44 -7.04 3.54
CA VAL A 160 -2.23 -8.28 3.61
C VAL A 160 -2.23 -8.94 2.25
N ILE A 161 -1.75 -10.17 2.19
CA ILE A 161 -1.77 -11.01 0.99
C ILE A 161 -3.00 -11.91 1.06
N TYR A 162 -3.90 -11.81 0.10
CA TYR A 162 -4.90 -12.85 -0.11
C TYR A 162 -4.22 -14.02 -0.82
N TYR A 163 -4.35 -15.23 -0.27
CA TYR A 163 -3.64 -16.40 -0.77
C TYR A 163 -3.75 -16.54 -2.30
N GLY A 164 -2.64 -16.80 -2.97
CA GLY A 164 -2.59 -16.95 -4.42
C GLY A 164 -2.34 -15.66 -5.19
N ASP A 165 -2.51 -14.47 -4.59
CA ASP A 165 -2.16 -13.20 -5.26
C ASP A 165 -0.64 -13.12 -5.50
N GLU A 166 0.16 -13.69 -4.57
CA GLU A 166 1.62 -13.77 -4.65
C GLU A 166 2.13 -14.69 -5.76
N VAL A 167 1.26 -15.51 -6.32
CA VAL A 167 1.56 -16.42 -7.45
C VAL A 167 0.65 -16.17 -8.65
N GLY A 168 -0.08 -15.06 -8.63
CA GLY A 168 -0.88 -14.60 -9.76
C GLY A 168 -2.13 -15.42 -10.06
N VAL A 169 -2.81 -15.96 -9.04
CA VAL A 169 -4.11 -16.62 -9.21
C VAL A 169 -5.12 -15.63 -9.77
N GLU A 170 -5.80 -16.04 -10.82
CA GLU A 170 -6.89 -15.30 -11.45
C GLU A 170 -8.25 -15.77 -10.95
N GLY A 171 -9.23 -14.89 -10.98
CA GLY A 171 -10.63 -15.19 -10.64
C GLY A 171 -11.49 -13.94 -10.69
N GLY A 172 -12.73 -14.10 -11.11
CA GLY A 172 -13.75 -13.05 -11.22
C GLY A 172 -14.39 -12.71 -9.88
N LYS A 173 -15.71 -12.47 -9.91
CA LYS A 173 -16.50 -12.28 -8.70
C LYS A 173 -16.63 -13.59 -7.91
N ASP A 174 -17.03 -13.50 -6.66
CA ASP A 174 -17.36 -14.66 -5.84
C ASP A 174 -18.37 -15.59 -6.59
N PRO A 175 -18.15 -16.91 -6.60
CA PRO A 175 -17.10 -17.70 -5.92
C PRO A 175 -15.80 -17.90 -6.74
N ASP A 176 -15.70 -17.36 -7.96
CA ASP A 176 -14.59 -17.61 -8.88
C ASP A 176 -13.23 -17.06 -8.35
N ASN A 177 -13.27 -16.04 -7.50
CA ASN A 177 -12.09 -15.51 -6.80
C ASN A 177 -11.52 -16.44 -5.71
N ARG A 178 -12.22 -17.53 -5.36
CA ARG A 178 -11.83 -18.50 -4.32
C ARG A 178 -11.22 -19.78 -4.90
N ARG A 179 -10.62 -19.71 -6.09
CA ARG A 179 -9.91 -20.83 -6.71
C ARG A 179 -8.81 -21.35 -5.81
N THR A 180 -8.53 -22.65 -5.90
CA THR A 180 -7.46 -23.31 -5.12
C THR A 180 -6.09 -22.75 -5.46
N TYR A 181 -5.17 -22.83 -4.49
CA TYR A 181 -3.77 -22.47 -4.69
C TYR A 181 -3.11 -23.42 -5.70
N PRO A 182 -2.34 -22.93 -6.68
CA PRO A 182 -1.76 -23.75 -7.75
C PRO A 182 -0.45 -24.44 -7.32
N TRP A 183 -0.51 -25.33 -6.37
CA TRP A 183 0.65 -26.07 -5.85
C TRP A 183 1.48 -26.71 -6.96
N GLY A 184 2.79 -26.43 -6.97
CA GLY A 184 3.74 -26.92 -7.99
C GLY A 184 3.63 -26.24 -9.36
N LYS A 185 2.77 -25.22 -9.51
CA LYS A 185 2.57 -24.43 -10.74
C LYS A 185 2.58 -22.93 -10.47
N GLU A 186 3.27 -22.52 -9.41
CA GLU A 186 3.36 -21.12 -8.98
C GLU A 186 4.11 -20.27 -10.01
N ASP A 187 3.67 -19.06 -10.26
CA ASP A 187 4.49 -18.05 -10.95
C ASP A 187 5.69 -17.68 -10.09
N GLN A 188 6.83 -18.32 -10.35
CA GLN A 188 8.06 -18.14 -9.57
C GLN A 188 8.62 -16.73 -9.65
N ASN A 189 8.37 -15.99 -10.74
CA ASN A 189 8.81 -14.60 -10.88
C ASN A 189 8.04 -13.69 -9.92
N LEU A 190 6.72 -13.88 -9.82
CA LEU A 190 5.87 -13.11 -8.91
C LEU A 190 6.10 -13.54 -7.45
N LEU A 191 6.20 -14.84 -7.17
CA LEU A 191 6.49 -15.35 -5.84
C LEU A 191 7.81 -14.82 -5.28
N ASN A 192 8.88 -14.83 -6.09
CA ASN A 192 10.18 -14.30 -5.69
C ASN A 192 10.13 -12.78 -5.49
N TRP A 193 9.30 -12.08 -6.25
CA TRP A 193 9.04 -10.66 -6.01
C TRP A 193 8.39 -10.42 -4.64
N TYR A 194 7.32 -11.14 -4.29
CA TYR A 194 6.66 -11.01 -3.00
C TYR A 194 7.58 -11.36 -1.83
N LYS A 195 8.43 -12.38 -1.96
CA LYS A 195 9.49 -12.69 -0.97
C LYS A 195 10.42 -11.48 -0.76
N LYS A 196 10.87 -10.84 -1.84
CA LYS A 196 11.75 -9.66 -1.77
C LYS A 196 11.08 -8.47 -1.08
N ILE A 197 9.85 -8.11 -1.46
CA ILE A 197 9.16 -6.97 -0.83
C ILE A 197 8.75 -7.26 0.62
N SER A 198 8.47 -8.52 0.97
CA SER A 198 8.23 -8.94 2.34
C SER A 198 9.48 -8.79 3.19
N PHE A 199 10.63 -9.19 2.67
CA PHE A 199 11.93 -8.99 3.34
C PHE A 199 12.22 -7.48 3.50
N LEU A 200 12.07 -6.70 2.44
CA LEU A 200 12.22 -5.24 2.47
C LEU A 200 11.38 -4.61 3.59
N ARG A 201 10.08 -4.99 3.68
CA ARG A 201 9.18 -4.49 4.73
C ARG A 201 9.62 -4.91 6.13
N SER A 202 9.96 -6.17 6.31
CA SER A 202 10.33 -6.73 7.62
C SER A 202 11.68 -6.24 8.13
N SER A 203 12.64 -5.96 7.26
CA SER A 203 13.97 -5.44 7.62
C SER A 203 13.99 -3.92 7.85
N SER A 204 13.10 -3.15 7.22
CA SER A 204 13.12 -1.70 7.27
C SER A 204 12.34 -1.11 8.46
N LYS A 205 13.04 -0.45 9.39
CA LYS A 205 12.42 0.35 10.46
C LYS A 205 11.59 1.51 9.89
N VAL A 206 12.09 2.16 8.82
CA VAL A 206 11.44 3.28 8.15
C VAL A 206 10.08 2.86 7.59
N LEU A 207 9.98 1.72 6.91
CA LEU A 207 8.70 1.24 6.38
C LEU A 207 7.73 0.83 7.49
N LYS A 208 8.23 0.29 8.60
CA LYS A 208 7.37 -0.13 9.72
C LYS A 208 6.80 1.05 10.50
N LYS A 209 7.60 2.08 10.80
CA LYS A 209 7.28 3.12 11.79
C LYS A 209 7.48 4.55 11.30
N GLY A 210 8.10 4.78 10.13
CA GLY A 210 8.39 6.11 9.60
C GLY A 210 7.13 6.86 9.19
N GLU A 211 7.18 8.17 9.29
CA GLU A 211 6.17 9.10 8.75
C GLU A 211 6.08 8.98 7.24
N ILE A 212 5.05 9.59 6.66
CA ILE A 212 4.85 9.61 5.21
C ILE A 212 4.49 11.01 4.72
N LYS A 213 5.00 11.36 3.53
CA LYS A 213 4.59 12.53 2.77
C LYS A 213 4.34 12.13 1.33
N PHE A 214 3.19 12.52 0.78
CA PHE A 214 2.76 12.22 -0.59
C PHE A 214 3.03 13.37 -1.53
N PHE A 215 3.25 13.05 -2.81
CA PHE A 215 3.56 14.03 -3.87
C PHE A 215 2.93 13.61 -5.19
N SER A 216 2.56 14.61 -5.98
CA SER A 216 2.05 14.47 -7.35
C SER A 216 2.91 15.28 -8.32
N PRO A 217 4.08 14.76 -8.72
CA PRO A 217 4.96 15.50 -9.63
C PRO A 217 4.41 15.57 -11.06
N HIS A 218 3.48 14.73 -11.42
CA HIS A 218 2.80 14.67 -12.72
C HIS A 218 1.49 13.88 -12.58
N PRO A 219 0.42 14.17 -13.34
CA PRO A 219 -0.85 13.41 -13.27
C PRO A 219 -0.72 11.89 -13.36
N ASP A 220 0.29 11.38 -14.09
CA ASP A 220 0.56 9.94 -14.22
C ASP A 220 1.57 9.40 -13.20
N VAL A 221 2.09 10.23 -12.30
CA VAL A 221 3.14 9.80 -11.37
C VAL A 221 2.76 10.08 -9.93
N PHE A 222 2.50 9.02 -9.21
CA PHE A 222 2.28 9.03 -7.78
C PHE A 222 3.60 8.79 -7.05
N ALA A 223 3.90 9.63 -6.07
CA ALA A 223 5.13 9.56 -5.31
C ALA A 223 4.90 9.78 -3.81
N TYR A 224 5.77 9.19 -3.01
CA TYR A 224 5.81 9.43 -1.57
C TYR A 224 7.18 9.11 -0.98
N ILE A 225 7.42 9.65 0.19
CA ILE A 225 8.59 9.37 0.99
C ILE A 225 8.19 8.90 2.38
N ARG A 226 8.85 7.84 2.86
CA ARG A 226 8.80 7.36 4.24
C ARG A 226 10.07 7.83 4.94
N PHE A 227 9.98 8.38 6.15
CA PHE A 227 11.11 8.97 6.84
C PHE A 227 10.87 9.09 8.35
N PHE A 228 11.94 9.32 9.09
CA PHE A 228 11.86 9.78 10.47
C PHE A 228 12.27 11.26 10.53
N PRO A 229 11.49 12.13 11.18
CA PRO A 229 11.78 13.58 11.20
C PRO A 229 13.16 13.97 11.74
N ASN A 230 13.75 13.14 12.59
CA ASN A 230 15.05 13.42 13.26
C ASN A 230 16.16 12.45 12.82
N GLU A 231 15.92 11.61 11.82
CA GLU A 231 16.89 10.63 11.32
C GLU A 231 17.18 10.91 9.83
N ARG A 232 18.36 10.45 9.37
CA ARG A 232 18.73 10.58 7.94
C ARG A 232 18.12 9.47 7.07
N ASP A 233 17.48 8.50 7.69
CA ASP A 233 16.95 7.34 7.00
C ASP A 233 15.61 7.66 6.33
N PHE A 234 15.56 7.43 5.04
CA PHE A 234 14.34 7.56 4.26
C PHE A 234 14.24 6.50 3.17
N ILE A 235 13.02 6.26 2.72
CA ILE A 235 12.69 5.46 1.54
C ILE A 235 11.68 6.24 0.71
N GLY A 236 12.04 6.52 -0.55
CA GLY A 236 11.18 7.16 -1.52
C GLY A 236 10.65 6.16 -2.55
N VAL A 237 9.41 6.35 -2.96
CA VAL A 237 8.74 5.53 -3.97
C VAL A 237 8.09 6.43 -5.01
N LEU A 238 8.33 6.14 -6.29
CA LEU A 238 7.71 6.81 -7.42
C LEU A 238 7.15 5.77 -8.38
N THR A 239 5.89 5.91 -8.76
CA THR A 239 5.26 5.01 -9.74
C THR A 239 4.74 5.81 -10.93
N ASN A 240 5.03 5.32 -12.14
CA ASN A 240 4.52 5.85 -13.39
C ASN A 240 3.47 4.88 -13.94
N ARG A 241 2.21 5.32 -14.00
CA ARG A 241 1.11 4.52 -14.57
C ARG A 241 1.04 4.55 -16.09
N ASN A 242 1.72 5.52 -16.74
CA ASN A 242 1.64 5.67 -18.20
C ASN A 242 2.18 4.41 -18.89
N PRO A 243 1.43 3.78 -19.82
CA PRO A 243 1.86 2.54 -20.46
C PRO A 243 2.94 2.75 -21.51
N ASN A 244 3.06 3.96 -22.09
CA ASN A 244 3.87 4.21 -23.28
C ASN A 244 5.02 5.20 -23.05
N LYS A 245 4.89 6.11 -22.07
CA LYS A 245 5.83 7.24 -21.92
C LYS A 245 6.61 7.16 -20.61
N SER A 246 7.93 7.23 -20.71
CA SER A 246 8.78 7.53 -19.57
C SER A 246 8.52 8.94 -19.07
N LYS A 247 8.65 9.17 -17.77
CA LYS A 247 8.58 10.49 -17.15
C LYS A 247 9.94 10.85 -16.54
N ILE A 248 10.34 12.10 -16.66
CA ILE A 248 11.60 12.61 -16.12
C ILE A 248 11.26 13.76 -15.17
N PHE A 249 11.74 13.68 -13.95
CA PHE A 249 11.56 14.70 -12.91
C PHE A 249 12.90 15.07 -12.30
N LYS A 250 12.95 16.30 -11.79
CA LYS A 250 13.99 16.72 -10.85
C LYS A 250 13.40 16.64 -9.45
N ILE A 251 13.97 15.79 -8.60
CA ILE A 251 13.57 15.72 -7.20
C ILE A 251 14.49 16.62 -6.40
N ASN A 252 13.90 17.59 -5.72
CA ASN A 252 14.60 18.40 -4.74
C ASN A 252 14.43 17.74 -3.37
N LEU A 253 15.42 16.98 -2.93
CA LEU A 253 15.35 16.30 -1.63
C LEU A 253 15.24 17.27 -0.45
N LYS A 254 15.72 18.51 -0.57
CA LYS A 254 15.54 19.55 0.46
C LYS A 254 14.06 19.90 0.66
N GLU A 255 13.31 19.99 -0.42
CA GLU A 255 11.87 20.23 -0.36
C GLU A 255 11.12 19.05 0.28
N PHE A 256 11.59 17.83 0.03
CA PHE A 256 11.02 16.61 0.58
C PHE A 256 11.35 16.39 2.06
N LEU A 257 12.60 16.59 2.44
CA LEU A 257 13.10 16.30 3.79
C LEU A 257 13.08 17.52 4.73
N GLY A 258 12.77 18.72 4.20
CA GLY A 258 12.68 19.96 4.99
C GLY A 258 14.02 20.37 5.61
N LYS A 259 13.98 20.89 6.85
CA LYS A 259 15.16 21.37 7.57
C LYS A 259 16.26 20.34 7.82
N PHE A 260 15.97 19.04 7.63
CA PHE A 260 16.94 17.95 7.79
C PHE A 260 17.95 17.86 6.64
N SER A 261 17.76 18.65 5.58
CA SER A 261 18.55 18.59 4.35
C SER A 261 19.97 19.16 4.45
N ASN A 262 20.31 19.87 5.50
CA ASN A 262 21.58 20.61 5.56
C ASN A 262 22.83 19.74 5.74
N ASN A 263 22.69 18.41 5.88
CA ASN A 263 23.78 17.46 6.10
C ASN A 263 23.63 16.14 5.33
N ILE A 264 22.85 16.11 4.24
CA ILE A 264 22.70 14.90 3.44
C ILE A 264 23.77 14.86 2.35
N ALA A 265 24.98 14.52 2.74
CA ALA A 265 25.92 13.84 1.86
C ALA A 265 25.57 12.35 1.97
N THR A 266 24.60 11.86 1.21
CA THR A 266 24.19 10.45 1.24
C THR A 266 24.08 9.94 -0.16
N ASP A 267 24.70 8.81 -0.41
CA ASP A 267 24.47 8.03 -1.60
C ASP A 267 22.98 7.65 -1.64
N ILE A 268 22.32 7.83 -2.79
CA ILE A 268 21.00 7.30 -3.03
C ILE A 268 21.14 5.94 -3.66
N TYR A 269 20.59 4.94 -2.98
CA TYR A 269 20.55 3.58 -3.46
C TYR A 269 19.24 3.35 -4.22
N ARG A 270 19.33 2.87 -5.45
CA ARG A 270 18.18 2.41 -6.22
C ARG A 270 18.00 0.92 -6.00
N TRP A 271 16.87 0.50 -5.48
CA TRP A 271 16.56 -0.90 -5.28
C TRP A 271 16.44 -1.65 -6.62
N ASN A 272 17.16 -2.76 -6.78
CA ASN A 272 17.36 -3.54 -8.03
C ASN A 272 18.14 -2.84 -9.17
N ASP A 273 18.81 -1.74 -8.89
CA ASP A 273 19.70 -1.09 -9.84
C ASP A 273 20.80 -0.40 -9.04
N PRO A 274 22.04 -0.91 -9.05
CA PRO A 274 23.13 -0.44 -8.17
C PRO A 274 23.66 0.95 -8.55
N LEU A 275 22.92 1.75 -9.28
CA LEU A 275 23.33 3.10 -9.61
C LEU A 275 23.34 3.95 -8.33
N ILE A 276 24.49 4.07 -7.71
CA ILE A 276 24.75 5.03 -6.65
C ILE A 276 24.78 6.41 -7.31
N VAL A 277 23.81 7.26 -7.00
CA VAL A 277 23.84 8.67 -7.42
C VAL A 277 24.30 9.49 -6.22
N PRO A 278 25.53 10.01 -6.21
CA PRO A 278 25.96 10.94 -5.17
C PRO A 278 25.07 12.18 -5.23
N ILE A 279 24.50 12.57 -4.10
CA ILE A 279 23.75 13.82 -3.97
C ILE A 279 24.71 14.85 -3.39
N ASP A 280 25.06 15.79 -4.21
CA ASP A 280 25.56 17.05 -3.76
C ASP A 280 24.42 17.86 -3.10
N SER A 281 24.74 18.57 -2.04
CA SER A 281 23.79 19.32 -1.20
C SER A 281 22.98 20.41 -1.91
N SER A 282 23.24 20.67 -3.19
CA SER A 282 22.59 21.69 -4.02
C SER A 282 21.52 21.16 -4.98
N THR A 283 21.21 19.83 -5.02
CA THR A 283 20.75 19.24 -6.27
C THR A 283 19.33 18.74 -6.34
N ASN A 284 18.71 19.27 -7.35
CA ASN A 284 17.68 18.66 -8.17
C ASN A 284 18.27 17.46 -8.93
N PHE A 285 17.99 16.25 -8.50
CA PHE A 285 18.52 15.10 -9.21
C PHE A 285 17.48 14.52 -10.18
N PRO A 286 17.86 14.27 -11.47
CA PRO A 286 16.93 13.80 -12.46
C PRO A 286 16.64 12.30 -12.27
N ILE A 287 15.36 11.97 -12.09
CA ILE A 287 14.89 10.59 -12.10
C ILE A 287 14.09 10.34 -13.38
N LYS A 288 14.49 9.33 -14.14
CA LYS A 288 13.70 8.79 -15.26
C LYS A 288 12.93 7.57 -14.78
N ILE A 289 11.60 7.62 -14.87
CA ILE A 289 10.71 6.51 -14.54
C ILE A 289 10.15 5.92 -15.83
N PRO A 290 10.51 4.68 -16.17
CA PRO A 290 9.97 4.01 -17.35
C PRO A 290 8.45 3.78 -17.27
N PRO A 291 7.79 3.44 -18.41
CA PRO A 291 6.38 3.08 -18.44
C PRO A 291 6.05 1.92 -17.50
N LEU A 292 4.94 2.06 -16.77
CA LEU A 292 4.41 1.05 -15.83
C LEU A 292 5.44 0.55 -14.81
N LYS A 293 6.38 1.41 -14.40
CA LYS A 293 7.42 1.07 -13.44
C LYS A 293 7.22 1.83 -12.13
N THR A 294 7.59 1.17 -11.05
CA THR A 294 7.78 1.80 -9.74
C THR A 294 9.25 1.73 -9.38
N LEU A 295 9.79 2.87 -8.98
CA LEU A 295 11.15 2.99 -8.47
C LEU A 295 11.10 3.14 -6.97
N LEU A 296 12.00 2.47 -6.28
CA LEU A 296 12.30 2.67 -4.87
C LEU A 296 13.73 3.15 -4.76
N PHE A 297 13.94 4.16 -3.94
CA PHE A 297 15.26 4.69 -3.61
C PHE A 297 15.34 4.97 -2.11
N SER A 298 16.51 4.90 -1.53
CA SER A 298 16.73 5.02 -0.09
C SER A 298 18.06 5.65 0.25
N SER A 299 18.17 6.17 1.46
CA SER A 299 19.41 6.69 2.03
C SER A 299 20.44 5.62 2.39
N LYS A 300 20.05 4.37 2.43
CA LYS A 300 20.89 3.21 2.74
C LYS A 300 20.59 2.08 1.76
N SER A 301 21.56 1.19 1.55
CA SER A 301 21.30 -0.09 0.88
C SER A 301 20.24 -0.87 1.64
N VAL A 302 19.18 -1.29 0.95
CA VAL A 302 18.01 -1.97 1.52
C VAL A 302 17.88 -3.36 0.92
#